data_7974ccb8bd0e3d21c728e46127bd6c08
#
_entry.id   7974ccb8bd0e3d21c728e46127bd6c08
#
_cell.length_a   1.000
_cell.length_b   1.000
_cell.length_c   1.000
_cell.angle_alpha   90.00
_cell.angle_beta   90.00
_cell.angle_gamma   90.00
#
_symmetry.space_group_name_H-M   'P 1'
#
loop_
_entity.id
_entity.type
_entity.pdbx_description
1 polymer ?
#
loop_
_entity_poly.entity_id
_entity_poly.type
_entity_poly.pdbx_seq_one_letter_code
_entity_poly.pdbx_strand_id
1 'polypeptide(L)'
;MSRAERRALVERTDPALPVSQQCRLLAVSRSSVYRRPAEVGEENRTIMGLIDRHYLARPYYGSRRMAAWLATQGHLVNRKRIQRLMRLMGLVAIYQRPNTSKAAAAHKIYPYLLGGIAIERVNQVWCSDVTYIPMAKGFLYLVVVMDWVSRAVLAWRLSNTLGADFCVEALEEALSRYGRPEIFNTDQGSQFTSDDFTGTLKDHGITISMDGKGRCMDNIFVERLWRSLKYEEVYLNAYASVAEAKAGIGAWLDFYNEERQHQSLDRKSTRLNSSHQHRSRMPSSA
;
A
#
# COMPACT_ATOMS: atom_id res chain seq x y z
N MET A 1 -22.50 23.06 -15.05
CA MET A 1 -21.40 24.04 -15.27
C MET A 1 -20.68 24.33 -13.95
N SER A 2 -19.38 24.22 -13.93
CA SER A 2 -18.54 24.60 -12.78
C SER A 2 -18.46 26.13 -12.60
N ARG A 3 -18.02 26.58 -11.41
CA ARG A 3 -17.85 28.02 -11.18
C ARG A 3 -16.76 28.65 -12.07
N ALA A 4 -15.77 27.85 -12.47
CA ALA A 4 -14.69 28.27 -13.38
C ALA A 4 -15.21 28.47 -14.82
N GLU A 5 -16.02 27.54 -15.33
CA GLU A 5 -16.68 27.63 -16.63
C GLU A 5 -17.59 28.84 -16.71
N ARG A 6 -18.45 29.02 -15.70
CA ARG A 6 -19.33 30.21 -15.64
C ARG A 6 -18.55 31.54 -15.66
N ARG A 7 -17.39 31.59 -14.97
CA ARG A 7 -16.53 32.77 -14.99
C ARG A 7 -15.86 33.02 -16.35
N ALA A 8 -15.55 31.96 -17.08
CA ALA A 8 -14.95 32.05 -18.42
C ALA A 8 -15.93 32.61 -19.46
N LEU A 9 -17.24 32.50 -19.23
CA LEU A 9 -18.28 33.05 -20.11
C LEU A 9 -18.49 34.55 -19.94
N VAL A 10 -17.85 35.21 -18.96
CA VAL A 10 -17.99 36.66 -18.78
C VAL A 10 -17.11 37.39 -19.80
N GLU A 11 -17.74 38.05 -20.75
CA GLU A 11 -17.09 38.93 -21.74
C GLU A 11 -16.96 40.37 -21.20
N ARG A 12 -15.73 40.83 -21.01
CA ARG A 12 -15.48 42.13 -20.40
C ARG A 12 -15.73 43.31 -21.35
N THR A 13 -15.75 43.06 -22.65
CA THR A 13 -15.84 44.05 -23.74
C THR A 13 -17.22 43.99 -24.43
N ASP A 14 -18.16 43.23 -23.95
CA ASP A 14 -19.50 43.16 -24.52
C ASP A 14 -20.20 44.51 -24.35
N PRO A 15 -20.59 45.20 -25.48
CA PRO A 15 -21.23 46.48 -25.44
C PRO A 15 -22.72 46.40 -25.01
N ALA A 16 -23.36 45.25 -25.17
CA ALA A 16 -24.78 45.08 -24.92
C ALA A 16 -25.08 44.66 -23.48
N LEU A 17 -24.18 43.97 -22.81
CA LEU A 17 -24.39 43.40 -21.49
C LEU A 17 -23.27 43.72 -20.51
N PRO A 18 -23.45 44.68 -19.59
CA PRO A 18 -22.42 45.04 -18.62
C PRO A 18 -21.95 43.87 -17.76
N VAL A 19 -20.65 43.83 -17.40
CA VAL A 19 -20.06 42.76 -16.58
C VAL A 19 -20.83 42.49 -15.28
N SER A 20 -21.39 43.52 -14.66
CA SER A 20 -22.20 43.38 -13.44
C SER A 20 -23.46 42.53 -13.68
N GLN A 21 -24.09 42.71 -14.83
CA GLN A 21 -25.30 41.98 -15.22
C GLN A 21 -24.99 40.56 -15.64
N GLN A 22 -23.90 40.34 -16.41
CA GLN A 22 -23.37 39.01 -16.74
C GLN A 22 -23.04 38.21 -15.47
N CYS A 23 -22.34 38.83 -14.52
CA CYS A 23 -22.00 38.19 -13.24
C CYS A 23 -23.26 37.78 -12.44
N ARG A 24 -24.31 38.57 -12.47
CA ARG A 24 -25.59 38.24 -11.81
C ARG A 24 -26.29 37.06 -12.49
N LEU A 25 -26.37 37.07 -13.82
CA LEU A 25 -26.99 35.97 -14.61
C LEU A 25 -26.23 34.65 -14.45
N LEU A 26 -24.89 34.69 -14.43
CA LEU A 26 -24.03 33.52 -14.28
C LEU A 26 -23.78 33.10 -12.84
N ALA A 27 -24.37 33.81 -11.85
CA ALA A 27 -24.18 33.57 -10.44
C ALA A 27 -22.70 33.50 -10.02
N VAL A 28 -21.86 34.43 -10.53
CA VAL A 28 -20.42 34.58 -10.18
C VAL A 28 -20.20 35.94 -9.53
N SER A 29 -19.26 36.00 -8.57
CA SER A 29 -18.92 37.29 -7.97
C SER A 29 -18.08 38.12 -8.91
N ARG A 30 -18.38 39.43 -9.04
CA ARG A 30 -17.61 40.38 -9.85
C ARG A 30 -16.13 40.41 -9.48
N SER A 31 -15.79 40.35 -8.19
CA SER A 31 -14.41 40.27 -7.71
C SER A 31 -13.67 39.05 -8.24
N SER A 32 -14.35 37.91 -8.44
CA SER A 32 -13.71 36.72 -8.99
C SER A 32 -13.34 36.87 -10.48
N VAL A 33 -14.06 37.69 -11.24
CA VAL A 33 -13.80 37.95 -12.66
C VAL A 33 -12.52 38.79 -12.84
N TYR A 34 -12.28 39.75 -11.94
CA TYR A 34 -11.10 40.63 -11.99
C TYR A 34 -9.92 40.08 -11.20
N ARG A 35 -10.07 39.01 -10.45
CA ARG A 35 -8.97 38.42 -9.67
C ARG A 35 -7.92 37.83 -10.61
N ARG A 36 -6.74 38.41 -10.62
CA ARG A 36 -5.56 37.80 -11.26
C ARG A 36 -5.12 36.57 -10.48
N PRO A 37 -4.75 35.47 -11.16
CA PRO A 37 -4.12 34.35 -10.48
C PRO A 37 -2.87 34.87 -9.74
N ALA A 38 -2.68 34.44 -8.47
CA ALA A 38 -1.45 34.76 -7.77
C ALA A 38 -0.27 34.03 -8.45
N GLU A 39 0.82 34.75 -8.71
CA GLU A 39 2.03 34.14 -9.22
C GLU A 39 2.60 33.12 -8.24
N VAL A 40 3.20 32.08 -8.79
CA VAL A 40 3.85 31.05 -7.99
C VAL A 40 5.21 31.60 -7.54
N GLY A 41 5.34 31.94 -6.25
CA GLY A 41 6.60 32.41 -5.67
C GLY A 41 7.74 31.40 -5.84
N GLU A 42 8.98 31.89 -5.74
CA GLU A 42 10.21 31.11 -6.00
C GLU A 42 10.35 29.87 -5.11
N GLU A 43 10.05 30.02 -3.83
CA GLU A 43 10.01 28.89 -2.88
C GLU A 43 9.03 27.78 -3.33
N ASN A 44 7.85 28.16 -3.85
CA ASN A 44 6.91 27.18 -4.39
C ASN A 44 7.44 26.51 -5.66
N ARG A 45 8.15 27.24 -6.53
CA ARG A 45 8.78 26.67 -7.73
C ARG A 45 9.84 25.64 -7.36
N THR A 46 10.67 25.93 -6.36
CA THR A 46 11.67 25.00 -5.84
C THR A 46 11.02 23.72 -5.30
N ILE A 47 9.97 23.87 -4.48
CA ILE A 47 9.23 22.71 -3.94
C ILE A 47 8.54 21.93 -5.07
N MET A 48 7.96 22.60 -6.07
CA MET A 48 7.35 21.94 -7.24
C MET A 48 8.39 21.15 -8.02
N GLY A 49 9.60 21.66 -8.22
CA GLY A 49 10.68 20.93 -8.88
C GLY A 49 11.15 19.70 -8.12
N LEU A 50 11.15 19.74 -6.78
CA LEU A 50 11.41 18.57 -5.95
C LEU A 50 10.29 17.53 -6.05
N ILE A 51 9.04 17.99 -5.95
CA ILE A 51 7.85 17.14 -6.09
C ILE A 51 7.85 16.44 -7.45
N ASP A 52 8.13 17.16 -8.53
CA ASP A 52 8.13 16.63 -9.90
C ASP A 52 9.16 15.51 -10.06
N ARG A 53 10.40 15.75 -9.70
CA ARG A 53 11.46 14.73 -9.75
C ARG A 53 11.14 13.48 -8.93
N HIS A 54 10.60 13.68 -7.73
CA HIS A 54 10.23 12.52 -6.88
C HIS A 54 9.00 11.79 -7.41
N TYR A 55 8.03 12.52 -7.98
CA TYR A 55 6.83 11.94 -8.57
C TYR A 55 7.14 11.12 -9.81
N LEU A 56 8.09 11.55 -10.66
CA LEU A 56 8.53 10.77 -11.83
C LEU A 56 9.09 9.39 -11.41
N ALA A 57 9.82 9.33 -10.31
CA ALA A 57 10.36 8.07 -9.79
C ALA A 57 9.30 7.26 -9.00
N ARG A 58 8.33 7.94 -8.35
CA ARG A 58 7.35 7.33 -7.43
C ARG A 58 5.96 7.96 -7.59
N PRO A 59 5.24 7.69 -8.69
CA PRO A 59 3.97 8.35 -9.03
C PRO A 59 2.80 8.00 -8.09
N TYR A 60 2.98 7.02 -7.21
CA TYR A 60 2.05 6.63 -6.16
C TYR A 60 2.16 7.46 -4.86
N TYR A 61 3.09 8.46 -4.81
CA TYR A 61 3.22 9.34 -3.65
C TYR A 61 2.13 10.42 -3.65
N GLY A 62 1.15 10.27 -2.78
CA GLY A 62 0.16 11.32 -2.50
C GLY A 62 0.71 12.40 -1.57
N SER A 63 -0.06 13.47 -1.36
CA SER A 63 0.37 14.66 -0.59
C SER A 63 0.87 14.35 0.83
N ARG A 64 0.43 13.27 1.48
CA ARG A 64 0.90 12.87 2.82
C ARG A 64 2.31 12.31 2.77
N ARG A 65 2.57 11.35 1.87
CA ARG A 65 3.92 10.76 1.68
C ARG A 65 4.90 11.79 1.14
N MET A 66 4.45 12.62 0.21
CA MET A 66 5.26 13.70 -0.35
C MET A 66 5.68 14.72 0.73
N ALA A 67 4.80 15.04 1.68
CA ALA A 67 5.15 15.90 2.82
C ALA A 67 6.21 15.26 3.73
N ALA A 68 6.06 13.97 4.02
CA ALA A 68 7.02 13.24 4.82
C ALA A 68 8.39 13.16 4.13
N TRP A 69 8.41 12.87 2.83
CA TRP A 69 9.66 12.83 2.06
C TRP A 69 10.32 14.21 1.97
N LEU A 70 9.59 15.28 1.69
CA LEU A 70 10.15 16.64 1.67
C LEU A 70 10.76 17.03 3.02
N ALA A 71 10.18 16.58 4.13
CA ALA A 71 10.75 16.80 5.46
C ALA A 71 12.13 16.12 5.62
N THR A 72 12.33 14.91 5.05
CA THR A 72 13.66 14.27 5.04
C THR A 72 14.68 15.00 4.16
N GLN A 73 14.20 15.79 3.20
CA GLN A 73 15.06 16.67 2.37
C GLN A 73 15.27 18.06 3.00
N GLY A 74 14.90 18.27 4.25
CA GLY A 74 15.03 19.54 4.95
C GLY A 74 13.92 20.57 4.68
N HIS A 75 12.87 20.19 3.94
CA HIS A 75 11.75 21.08 3.60
C HIS A 75 10.50 20.75 4.44
N LEU A 76 10.31 21.43 5.56
CA LEU A 76 9.11 21.30 6.39
C LEU A 76 7.92 22.06 5.76
N VAL A 77 7.13 21.36 4.97
CA VAL A 77 6.01 21.95 4.21
C VAL A 77 4.68 21.35 4.66
N ASN A 78 3.70 22.20 4.95
CA ASN A 78 2.36 21.74 5.32
C ASN A 78 1.71 20.94 4.18
N ARG A 79 1.10 19.80 4.51
CA ARG A 79 0.39 18.92 3.56
C ARG A 79 -0.60 19.67 2.67
N LYS A 80 -1.36 20.65 3.19
CA LYS A 80 -2.32 21.43 2.40
C LYS A 80 -1.63 22.24 1.31
N ARG A 81 -0.43 22.79 1.60
CA ARG A 81 0.39 23.50 0.61
C ARG A 81 0.84 22.54 -0.50
N ILE A 82 1.38 21.37 -0.14
CA ILE A 82 1.79 20.34 -1.10
C ILE A 82 0.63 19.88 -1.98
N GLN A 83 -0.53 19.60 -1.38
CA GLN A 83 -1.74 19.18 -2.11
C GLN A 83 -2.17 20.25 -3.13
N ARG A 84 -2.05 21.54 -2.79
CA ARG A 84 -2.30 22.65 -3.72
C ARG A 84 -1.28 22.69 -4.85
N LEU A 85 0.02 22.51 -4.54
CA LEU A 85 1.09 22.52 -5.54
C LEU A 85 0.96 21.34 -6.50
N MET A 86 0.74 20.12 -6.01
CA MET A 86 0.47 18.93 -6.84
C MET A 86 -0.72 19.15 -7.77
N ARG A 87 -1.82 19.76 -7.26
CA ARG A 87 -2.97 20.10 -8.10
C ARG A 87 -2.65 21.12 -9.18
N LEU A 88 -1.83 22.14 -8.89
CA LEU A 88 -1.38 23.10 -9.88
C LEU A 88 -0.53 22.48 -10.98
N MET A 89 0.25 21.44 -10.65
CA MET A 89 1.05 20.65 -11.59
C MET A 89 0.25 19.56 -12.31
N GLY A 90 -1.03 19.35 -11.98
CA GLY A 90 -1.83 18.26 -12.52
C GLY A 90 -1.43 16.88 -11.99
N LEU A 91 -0.64 16.79 -10.92
CA LEU A 91 -0.14 15.54 -10.36
C LEU A 91 -1.18 14.91 -9.43
N VAL A 92 -1.56 13.67 -9.74
CA VAL A 92 -2.47 12.84 -8.94
C VAL A 92 -1.81 11.50 -8.68
N ALA A 93 -1.72 11.09 -7.40
CA ALA A 93 -1.16 9.77 -7.08
C ALA A 93 -1.95 8.66 -7.80
N ILE A 94 -1.22 7.73 -8.40
CA ILE A 94 -1.81 6.57 -9.07
C ILE A 94 -2.42 5.64 -8.04
N TYR A 95 -3.71 5.34 -8.16
CA TYR A 95 -4.42 4.34 -7.35
C TYR A 95 -5.67 3.80 -8.06
N GLN A 96 -6.02 2.54 -7.80
CA GLN A 96 -7.16 1.84 -8.43
C GLN A 96 -8.42 1.92 -7.56
N ARG A 97 -9.59 1.84 -8.14
CA ARG A 97 -10.87 1.74 -7.43
C ARG A 97 -11.16 0.26 -7.09
N PRO A 98 -11.72 -0.06 -5.91
CA PRO A 98 -11.95 -1.45 -5.49
C PRO A 98 -13.07 -2.16 -6.27
N ASN A 99 -12.87 -3.47 -6.54
CA ASN A 99 -13.88 -4.39 -7.06
C ASN A 99 -14.14 -5.53 -6.05
N THR A 100 -15.38 -6.05 -6.01
CA THR A 100 -15.82 -7.06 -5.02
C THR A 100 -16.16 -8.40 -5.67
N SER A 101 -15.63 -9.53 -5.15
CA SER A 101 -15.87 -10.91 -5.62
C SER A 101 -16.54 -11.80 -4.56
N LYS A 102 -17.24 -12.90 -4.97
CA LYS A 102 -18.01 -13.82 -4.11
C LYS A 102 -17.30 -15.18 -3.92
N ALA A 103 -17.42 -15.81 -2.74
CA ALA A 103 -16.73 -17.03 -2.31
C ALA A 103 -17.59 -18.33 -2.39
N ALA A 104 -16.94 -19.52 -2.46
CA ALA A 104 -17.53 -20.87 -2.55
C ALA A 104 -17.40 -21.69 -1.24
N ALA A 105 -18.24 -22.76 -1.06
CA ALA A 105 -18.44 -23.48 0.19
C ALA A 105 -17.71 -24.84 0.25
N ALA A 106 -17.23 -25.21 1.45
CA ALA A 106 -16.75 -26.50 1.99
C ALA A 106 -15.24 -26.65 2.24
N HIS A 107 -14.76 -26.16 3.41
CA HIS A 107 -13.43 -26.52 3.97
C HIS A 107 -13.47 -26.55 5.51
N LYS A 108 -12.49 -27.26 6.13
CA LYS A 108 -12.32 -27.35 7.58
C LYS A 108 -11.97 -25.99 8.14
N ILE A 109 -12.87 -25.40 8.91
CA ILE A 109 -12.77 -24.02 9.41
C ILE A 109 -12.24 -24.07 10.85
N TYR A 110 -11.21 -23.29 11.13
CA TYR A 110 -10.72 -23.04 12.49
C TYR A 110 -11.37 -21.78 13.07
N PRO A 111 -11.51 -21.68 14.41
CA PRO A 111 -12.10 -20.53 15.03
C PRO A 111 -11.22 -19.28 14.88
N TYR A 112 -11.84 -18.11 14.81
CA TYR A 112 -11.13 -16.83 14.87
C TYR A 112 -10.74 -16.52 16.31
N LEU A 113 -9.44 -16.39 16.56
CA LEU A 113 -8.88 -16.25 17.91
C LEU A 113 -8.40 -14.85 18.25
N LEU A 114 -8.35 -13.93 17.29
CA LEU A 114 -7.75 -12.59 17.52
C LEU A 114 -8.73 -11.58 18.11
N GLY A 115 -10.02 -11.94 18.23
CA GLY A 115 -11.03 -11.06 18.80
C GLY A 115 -10.78 -10.75 20.28
N GLY A 116 -10.47 -9.51 20.61
CA GLY A 116 -10.27 -9.06 21.99
C GLY A 116 -8.88 -9.35 22.58
N ILE A 117 -7.95 -9.89 21.78
CA ILE A 117 -6.56 -10.09 22.22
C ILE A 117 -5.73 -8.84 21.92
N ALA A 118 -5.01 -8.34 22.90
CA ALA A 118 -3.99 -7.31 22.68
C ALA A 118 -2.77 -7.95 22.01
N ILE A 119 -2.44 -7.50 20.78
CA ILE A 119 -1.31 -7.98 20.01
C ILE A 119 -0.23 -6.90 20.05
N GLU A 120 0.77 -7.10 20.91
CA GLU A 120 1.72 -6.05 21.28
C GLU A 120 3.18 -6.40 20.99
N ARG A 121 3.49 -7.67 20.74
CA ARG A 121 4.87 -8.14 20.57
C ARG A 121 5.07 -8.89 19.26
N VAL A 122 6.27 -8.77 18.73
CA VAL A 122 6.75 -9.51 17.56
C VAL A 122 6.67 -11.00 17.83
N ASN A 123 6.33 -11.78 16.80
CA ASN A 123 6.09 -13.24 16.87
C ASN A 123 4.89 -13.66 17.74
N GLN A 124 4.03 -12.75 18.15
CA GLN A 124 2.78 -13.13 18.80
C GLN A 124 1.77 -13.64 17.77
N VAL A 125 1.59 -12.93 16.68
CA VAL A 125 0.70 -13.32 15.59
C VAL A 125 1.39 -13.13 14.26
N TRP A 126 1.41 -14.15 13.43
CA TRP A 126 1.72 -14.04 12.01
C TRP A 126 0.46 -14.17 11.18
N CYS A 127 0.44 -13.55 10.02
CA CYS A 127 -0.65 -13.68 9.06
C CYS A 127 -0.13 -13.99 7.66
N SER A 128 -0.97 -14.63 6.87
CA SER A 128 -0.68 -14.96 5.47
C SER A 128 -1.91 -14.79 4.61
N ASP A 129 -1.69 -14.48 3.35
CA ASP A 129 -2.71 -14.40 2.31
C ASP A 129 -2.08 -14.60 0.93
N VAL A 130 -2.91 -14.94 -0.06
CA VAL A 130 -2.50 -15.13 -1.45
C VAL A 130 -3.14 -14.07 -2.34
N THR A 131 -2.35 -13.48 -3.21
CA THR A 131 -2.86 -12.52 -4.20
C THR A 131 -2.44 -12.86 -5.62
N TYR A 132 -3.20 -12.33 -6.60
CA TYR A 132 -2.89 -12.44 -8.03
C TYR A 132 -1.97 -11.30 -8.46
N ILE A 133 -0.92 -11.64 -9.20
CA ILE A 133 -0.01 -10.72 -9.86
C ILE A 133 -0.27 -10.80 -11.37
N PRO A 134 -0.84 -9.76 -11.99
CA PRO A 134 -1.07 -9.74 -13.44
C PRO A 134 0.25 -9.71 -14.18
N MET A 135 0.32 -10.48 -15.27
CA MET A 135 1.44 -10.56 -16.18
C MET A 135 1.02 -10.08 -17.57
N ALA A 136 1.96 -9.83 -18.46
CA ALA A 136 1.66 -9.54 -19.86
C ALA A 136 0.81 -10.65 -20.52
N LYS A 137 1.00 -11.91 -20.09
CA LYS A 137 0.16 -13.06 -20.45
C LYS A 137 -0.18 -13.87 -19.20
N GLY A 138 -1.46 -13.83 -18.76
CA GLY A 138 -1.92 -14.55 -17.59
C GLY A 138 -1.60 -13.84 -16.27
N PHE A 139 -1.34 -14.62 -15.22
CA PHE A 139 -1.05 -14.12 -13.88
C PHE A 139 -0.22 -15.13 -13.09
N LEU A 140 0.41 -14.66 -12.01
CA LEU A 140 1.05 -15.47 -10.99
C LEU A 140 0.30 -15.34 -9.67
N TYR A 141 0.53 -16.27 -8.76
CA TYR A 141 0.10 -16.20 -7.38
C TYR A 141 1.28 -15.79 -6.51
N LEU A 142 1.05 -14.89 -5.59
CA LEU A 142 2.03 -14.46 -4.60
C LEU A 142 1.46 -14.72 -3.21
N VAL A 143 2.17 -15.49 -2.40
CA VAL A 143 1.92 -15.65 -0.97
C VAL A 143 2.96 -14.85 -0.18
N VAL A 144 2.55 -14.28 0.95
CA VAL A 144 3.46 -13.73 1.95
C VAL A 144 3.13 -14.26 3.34
N VAL A 145 4.14 -14.34 4.19
CA VAL A 145 4.03 -14.49 5.64
C VAL A 145 4.48 -13.18 6.27
N MET A 146 3.63 -12.58 7.10
CA MET A 146 3.85 -11.26 7.70
C MET A 146 3.68 -11.34 9.22
N ASP A 147 4.56 -10.67 9.96
CA ASP A 147 4.36 -10.44 11.39
C ASP A 147 3.35 -9.30 11.62
N TRP A 148 2.39 -9.55 12.49
CA TRP A 148 1.27 -8.64 12.74
C TRP A 148 1.68 -7.31 13.38
N VAL A 149 2.66 -7.32 14.28
CA VAL A 149 3.07 -6.12 15.03
C VAL A 149 4.05 -5.29 14.22
N SER A 150 5.12 -5.90 13.74
CA SER A 150 6.17 -5.19 13.01
C SER A 150 5.78 -4.84 11.58
N ARG A 151 4.78 -5.50 11.00
CA ARG A 151 4.40 -5.43 9.57
C ARG A 151 5.49 -5.94 8.63
N ALA A 152 6.52 -6.58 9.15
CA ALA A 152 7.59 -7.13 8.33
C ALA A 152 7.10 -8.33 7.52
N VAL A 153 7.43 -8.36 6.24
CA VAL A 153 7.27 -9.55 5.39
C VAL A 153 8.43 -10.49 5.71
N LEU A 154 8.12 -11.62 6.32
CA LEU A 154 9.09 -12.60 6.80
C LEU A 154 9.55 -13.54 5.70
N ALA A 155 8.61 -13.98 4.87
CA ALA A 155 8.87 -14.81 3.70
C ALA A 155 7.80 -14.57 2.63
N TRP A 156 8.14 -14.91 1.39
CA TRP A 156 7.23 -14.83 0.24
C TRP A 156 7.58 -15.83 -0.85
N ARG A 157 6.59 -16.23 -1.64
CA ARG A 157 6.77 -17.12 -2.80
C ARG A 157 5.86 -16.70 -3.95
N LEU A 158 6.37 -16.89 -5.17
CA LEU A 158 5.60 -16.80 -6.41
C LEU A 158 5.36 -18.20 -6.97
N SER A 159 4.15 -18.43 -7.47
CA SER A 159 3.77 -19.67 -8.16
C SER A 159 2.91 -19.37 -9.38
N ASN A 160 2.98 -20.23 -10.39
CA ASN A 160 2.08 -20.24 -11.53
C ASN A 160 0.88 -21.17 -11.31
N THR A 161 0.84 -21.91 -10.20
CA THR A 161 -0.25 -22.78 -9.78
C THR A 161 -0.78 -22.37 -8.42
N LEU A 162 -2.06 -22.63 -8.16
CA LEU A 162 -2.72 -22.33 -6.90
C LEU A 162 -2.71 -23.56 -5.96
N GLY A 163 -1.60 -24.31 -5.92
CA GLY A 163 -1.38 -25.40 -4.97
C GLY A 163 -1.17 -24.92 -3.53
N ALA A 164 -1.00 -25.84 -2.58
CA ALA A 164 -0.62 -25.50 -1.20
C ALA A 164 0.90 -25.39 -1.03
N ASP A 165 1.67 -26.05 -1.89
CA ASP A 165 3.12 -26.24 -1.76
C ASP A 165 3.90 -24.94 -1.55
N PHE A 166 3.65 -23.92 -2.39
CA PHE A 166 4.34 -22.62 -2.28
C PHE A 166 3.97 -21.83 -1.02
N CYS A 167 2.79 -22.12 -0.43
CA CYS A 167 2.37 -21.56 0.86
C CYS A 167 3.12 -22.24 2.01
N VAL A 168 3.30 -23.55 1.93
CA VAL A 168 4.08 -24.35 2.90
C VAL A 168 5.53 -23.95 2.85
N GLU A 169 6.14 -23.82 1.66
CA GLU A 169 7.52 -23.35 1.50
C GLU A 169 7.75 -21.96 2.11
N ALA A 170 6.81 -21.04 1.92
CA ALA A 170 6.90 -19.70 2.51
C ALA A 170 6.80 -19.77 4.04
N LEU A 171 5.93 -20.61 4.58
CA LEU A 171 5.79 -20.83 6.01
C LEU A 171 7.06 -21.43 6.61
N GLU A 172 7.61 -22.50 6.03
CA GLU A 172 8.83 -23.17 6.49
C GLU A 172 10.04 -22.21 6.47
N GLU A 173 10.18 -21.40 5.41
CA GLU A 173 11.23 -20.37 5.38
C GLU A 173 11.07 -19.35 6.50
N ALA A 174 9.86 -18.86 6.75
CA ALA A 174 9.61 -17.92 7.84
C ALA A 174 9.93 -18.54 9.21
N LEU A 175 9.50 -19.78 9.44
CA LEU A 175 9.78 -20.52 10.67
C LEU A 175 11.28 -20.74 10.89
N SER A 176 11.99 -21.12 9.84
CA SER A 176 13.45 -21.36 9.90
C SER A 176 14.24 -20.09 10.25
N ARG A 177 13.83 -18.93 9.72
CA ARG A 177 14.57 -17.66 9.90
C ARG A 177 14.21 -16.90 11.16
N TYR A 178 12.94 -16.92 11.55
CA TYR A 178 12.41 -16.01 12.58
C TYR A 178 11.84 -16.75 13.81
N GLY A 179 11.87 -18.07 13.81
CA GLY A 179 11.26 -18.89 14.85
C GLY A 179 9.76 -19.07 14.61
N ARG A 180 9.00 -19.31 15.67
CA ARG A 180 7.57 -19.62 15.56
C ARG A 180 6.71 -18.50 16.18
N PRO A 181 5.54 -18.18 15.60
CA PRO A 181 4.52 -17.38 16.28
C PRO A 181 3.72 -18.20 17.28
N GLU A 182 2.96 -17.54 18.14
CA GLU A 182 1.99 -18.19 19.00
C GLU A 182 0.71 -18.54 18.24
N ILE A 183 0.25 -17.61 17.38
CA ILE A 183 -0.94 -17.76 16.57
C ILE A 183 -0.58 -17.46 15.10
N PHE A 184 -1.12 -18.29 14.20
CA PHE A 184 -1.05 -18.05 12.77
C PHE A 184 -2.46 -17.79 12.22
N ASN A 185 -2.68 -16.61 11.63
CA ASN A 185 -3.98 -16.20 11.12
C ASN A 185 -4.01 -16.20 9.58
N THR A 186 -5.04 -16.84 9.00
CA THR A 186 -5.25 -16.87 7.55
C THR A 186 -6.72 -16.64 7.21
N ASP A 187 -7.01 -16.47 5.93
CA ASP A 187 -8.36 -16.66 5.41
C ASP A 187 -8.73 -18.17 5.33
N GLN A 188 -9.94 -18.44 4.86
CA GLN A 188 -10.44 -19.80 4.65
C GLN A 188 -10.11 -20.34 3.24
N GLY A 189 -9.04 -19.89 2.62
CA GLY A 189 -8.58 -20.35 1.31
C GLY A 189 -8.19 -21.82 1.31
N SER A 190 -8.39 -22.52 0.17
CA SER A 190 -8.09 -23.95 0.04
C SER A 190 -6.63 -24.29 0.33
N GLN A 191 -5.72 -23.38 0.10
CA GLN A 191 -4.28 -23.52 0.36
C GLN A 191 -4.01 -23.61 1.86
N PHE A 192 -4.63 -22.70 2.64
CA PHE A 192 -4.44 -22.60 4.08
C PHE A 192 -5.24 -23.63 4.90
N THR A 193 -6.28 -24.20 4.28
CA THR A 193 -7.07 -25.28 4.90
C THR A 193 -6.57 -26.68 4.52
N SER A 194 -5.53 -26.80 3.69
CA SER A 194 -4.92 -28.07 3.31
C SER A 194 -4.31 -28.79 4.52
N ASP A 195 -4.27 -30.11 4.47
CA ASP A 195 -3.67 -30.90 5.55
C ASP A 195 -2.17 -30.66 5.66
N ASP A 196 -1.47 -30.39 4.56
CA ASP A 196 -0.04 -30.09 4.55
C ASP A 196 0.24 -28.77 5.28
N PHE A 197 -0.49 -27.69 4.97
CA PHE A 197 -0.28 -26.39 5.60
C PHE A 197 -0.67 -26.42 7.09
N THR A 198 -1.85 -26.97 7.40
CA THR A 198 -2.32 -27.06 8.79
C THR A 198 -1.52 -28.09 9.60
N GLY A 199 -0.99 -29.13 8.96
CA GLY A 199 -0.06 -30.10 9.54
C GLY A 199 1.23 -29.43 9.97
N THR A 200 1.89 -28.69 9.07
CA THR A 200 3.11 -27.93 9.37
C THR A 200 2.92 -27.00 10.58
N LEU A 201 1.81 -26.26 10.66
CA LEU A 201 1.52 -25.40 11.81
C LEU A 201 1.38 -26.18 13.13
N LYS A 202 0.69 -27.33 13.10
CA LYS A 202 0.50 -28.19 14.27
C LYS A 202 1.80 -28.84 14.75
N ASP A 203 2.63 -29.31 13.81
CA ASP A 203 3.91 -29.95 14.12
C ASP A 203 4.87 -28.97 14.82
N HIS A 204 4.72 -27.66 14.53
CA HIS A 204 5.46 -26.61 15.22
C HIS A 204 4.75 -26.08 16.49
N GLY A 205 3.61 -26.65 16.88
CA GLY A 205 2.84 -26.23 18.07
C GLY A 205 2.25 -24.83 17.94
N ILE A 206 1.88 -24.41 16.71
CA ILE A 206 1.33 -23.08 16.42
C ILE A 206 -0.20 -23.16 16.44
N THR A 207 -0.84 -22.22 17.13
CA THR A 207 -2.30 -22.15 17.18
C THR A 207 -2.85 -21.54 15.89
N ILE A 208 -3.81 -22.22 15.26
CA ILE A 208 -4.40 -21.79 13.99
C ILE A 208 -5.63 -20.92 14.25
N SER A 209 -5.66 -19.75 13.64
CA SER A 209 -6.80 -18.84 13.58
C SER A 209 -7.23 -18.61 12.16
N MET A 210 -8.53 -18.57 11.89
CA MET A 210 -9.06 -18.27 10.56
C MET A 210 -10.11 -17.17 10.62
N ASP A 211 -10.06 -16.27 9.65
CA ASP A 211 -11.00 -15.16 9.54
C ASP A 211 -12.44 -15.65 9.37
N GLY A 212 -13.38 -15.02 10.05
CA GLY A 212 -14.81 -15.32 9.91
C GLY A 212 -15.38 -14.80 8.58
N LYS A 213 -16.38 -15.48 8.02
CA LYS A 213 -17.10 -15.02 6.82
C LYS A 213 -17.63 -13.59 7.02
N GLY A 214 -17.20 -12.66 6.17
CA GLY A 214 -17.71 -11.28 6.12
C GLY A 214 -17.01 -10.28 7.04
N ARG A 215 -15.91 -10.64 7.69
CA ARG A 215 -15.10 -9.72 8.52
C ARG A 215 -13.84 -9.28 7.77
N CYS A 216 -13.97 -8.23 6.95
CA CYS A 216 -12.84 -7.63 6.21
C CYS A 216 -11.74 -7.02 7.11
N MET A 217 -11.91 -7.01 8.42
CA MET A 217 -10.98 -6.36 9.35
C MET A 217 -9.86 -7.30 9.82
N ASP A 218 -10.04 -8.58 9.63
CA ASP A 218 -9.21 -9.59 10.29
C ASP A 218 -7.88 -9.87 9.56
N ASN A 219 -7.74 -9.47 8.28
CA ASN A 219 -6.48 -9.55 7.51
C ASN A 219 -6.05 -8.22 6.86
N ILE A 220 -6.49 -7.12 7.45
CA ILE A 220 -6.32 -5.75 6.91
C ILE A 220 -4.86 -5.37 6.61
N PHE A 221 -3.89 -5.99 7.30
CA PHE A 221 -2.48 -5.65 7.12
C PHE A 221 -1.90 -6.24 5.86
N VAL A 222 -2.24 -7.49 5.55
CA VAL A 222 -1.83 -8.12 4.29
C VAL A 222 -2.59 -7.51 3.11
N GLU A 223 -3.86 -7.18 3.27
CA GLU A 223 -4.63 -6.44 2.25
C GLU A 223 -3.99 -5.07 1.94
N ARG A 224 -3.50 -4.36 2.96
CA ARG A 224 -2.76 -3.11 2.78
C ARG A 224 -1.42 -3.31 2.10
N LEU A 225 -0.72 -4.42 2.39
CA LEU A 225 0.50 -4.79 1.69
C LEU A 225 0.19 -5.02 0.20
N TRP A 226 -0.84 -5.83 -0.12
CA TRP A 226 -1.26 -6.07 -1.51
C TRP A 226 -1.58 -4.79 -2.26
N ARG A 227 -2.30 -3.90 -1.63
CA ARG A 227 -2.57 -2.60 -2.21
C ARG A 227 -1.29 -1.83 -2.49
N SER A 228 -0.37 -1.77 -1.55
CA SER A 228 0.90 -1.07 -1.73
C SER A 228 1.74 -1.69 -2.84
N LEU A 229 1.96 -3.00 -2.80
CA LEU A 229 2.73 -3.73 -3.80
C LEU A 229 2.15 -3.54 -5.21
N LYS A 230 0.83 -3.76 -5.36
CA LYS A 230 0.20 -3.66 -6.68
C LYS A 230 0.32 -2.27 -7.30
N TYR A 231 0.21 -1.22 -6.50
CA TYR A 231 0.23 0.16 -6.99
C TYR A 231 1.61 0.78 -7.09
N GLU A 232 2.51 0.31 -6.23
CA GLU A 232 3.83 0.89 -6.13
C GLU A 232 4.84 0.14 -7.02
N GLU A 233 4.51 -1.09 -7.45
CA GLU A 233 5.39 -1.94 -8.24
C GLU A 233 4.66 -2.62 -9.41
N VAL A 234 3.69 -3.50 -9.14
CA VAL A 234 3.13 -4.42 -10.14
C VAL A 234 2.47 -3.71 -11.32
N TYR A 235 1.62 -2.71 -11.05
CA TYR A 235 0.90 -1.98 -12.11
C TYR A 235 1.77 -0.98 -12.87
N LEU A 236 2.98 -0.73 -12.39
CA LEU A 236 3.93 0.15 -13.07
C LEU A 236 4.84 -0.60 -14.04
N ASN A 237 5.05 -1.90 -13.85
CA ASN A 237 6.11 -2.65 -14.53
C ASN A 237 5.62 -3.67 -15.57
N ALA A 238 4.33 -4.03 -15.63
CA ALA A 238 3.75 -4.93 -16.65
C ALA A 238 4.66 -6.14 -17.02
N TYR A 239 5.07 -6.92 -16.03
CA TYR A 239 6.05 -8.00 -16.17
C TYR A 239 5.82 -8.94 -17.36
N ALA A 240 6.85 -9.15 -18.15
CA ALA A 240 6.82 -10.05 -19.30
C ALA A 240 7.20 -11.50 -18.94
N SER A 241 7.96 -11.71 -17.86
CA SER A 241 8.44 -13.02 -17.40
C SER A 241 8.34 -13.22 -15.90
N VAL A 242 8.32 -14.49 -15.48
CA VAL A 242 8.33 -14.88 -14.04
C VAL A 242 9.62 -14.40 -13.35
N ALA A 243 10.75 -14.45 -14.05
CA ALA A 243 12.04 -14.00 -13.52
C ALA A 243 12.03 -12.49 -13.25
N GLU A 244 11.47 -11.71 -14.17
CA GLU A 244 11.30 -10.26 -14.02
C GLU A 244 10.37 -9.93 -12.86
N ALA A 245 9.21 -10.60 -12.76
CA ALA A 245 8.28 -10.43 -11.65
C ALA A 245 8.94 -10.78 -10.30
N LYS A 246 9.72 -11.87 -10.25
CA LYS A 246 10.44 -12.28 -9.04
C LYS A 246 11.48 -11.25 -8.62
N ALA A 247 12.23 -10.71 -9.56
CA ALA A 247 13.25 -9.69 -9.28
C ALA A 247 12.61 -8.36 -8.82
N GLY A 248 11.59 -7.87 -9.53
CA GLY A 248 10.92 -6.61 -9.18
C GLY A 248 10.17 -6.67 -7.86
N ILE A 249 9.38 -7.73 -7.64
CA ILE A 249 8.66 -7.95 -6.38
C ILE A 249 9.64 -8.13 -5.22
N GLY A 250 10.73 -8.88 -5.41
CA GLY A 250 11.77 -9.07 -4.39
C GLY A 250 12.40 -7.74 -3.97
N ALA A 251 12.87 -6.95 -4.93
CA ALA A 251 13.45 -5.64 -4.66
C ALA A 251 12.46 -4.69 -3.97
N TRP A 252 11.17 -4.74 -4.37
CA TRP A 252 10.15 -3.94 -3.71
C TRP A 252 9.85 -4.40 -2.28
N LEU A 253 9.85 -5.70 -2.00
CA LEU A 253 9.66 -6.24 -0.64
C LEU A 253 10.84 -5.92 0.28
N ASP A 254 12.07 -5.92 -0.25
CA ASP A 254 13.25 -5.45 0.48
C ASP A 254 13.12 -3.96 0.82
N PHE A 255 12.75 -3.12 -0.16
CA PHE A 255 12.43 -1.71 0.07
C PHE A 255 11.29 -1.53 1.09
N TYR A 256 10.23 -2.36 1.00
CA TYR A 256 9.11 -2.33 1.95
C TYR A 256 9.57 -2.58 3.38
N ASN A 257 10.41 -3.56 3.58
CA ASN A 257 10.91 -3.93 4.89
C ASN A 257 11.95 -2.95 5.44
N GLU A 258 12.83 -2.41 4.61
CA GLU A 258 13.99 -1.68 5.09
C GLU A 258 13.84 -0.16 5.05
N GLU A 259 13.21 0.37 4.01
CA GLU A 259 13.20 1.81 3.76
C GLU A 259 11.81 2.43 3.78
N ARG A 260 10.78 1.68 3.40
CA ARG A 260 9.44 2.22 3.22
C ARG A 260 8.84 2.70 4.53
N GLN A 261 8.51 3.97 4.61
CA GLN A 261 7.89 4.58 5.78
C GLN A 261 6.44 4.12 5.96
N HIS A 262 6.11 3.58 7.14
CA HIS A 262 4.77 3.12 7.50
C HIS A 262 4.07 4.12 8.42
N GLN A 263 2.88 4.55 8.02
CA GLN A 263 2.09 5.52 8.79
C GLN A 263 1.65 4.97 10.17
N SER A 264 1.43 3.66 10.26
CA SER A 264 1.05 2.96 11.50
C SER A 264 2.23 2.65 12.43
N LEU A 265 3.47 2.89 11.99
CA LEU A 265 4.71 2.68 12.75
C LEU A 265 5.45 4.02 12.97
N ASP A 266 4.72 5.10 13.24
CA ASP A 266 5.27 6.44 13.44
C ASP A 266 6.20 6.91 12.30
N ARG A 267 5.89 6.46 11.07
CA ARG A 267 6.70 6.70 9.86
C ARG A 267 8.08 6.04 9.88
N LYS A 268 8.29 5.04 10.71
CA LYS A 268 9.47 4.18 10.66
C LYS A 268 9.30 3.09 9.61
N SER A 269 10.40 2.49 9.17
CA SER A 269 10.37 1.24 8.39
C SER A 269 10.08 0.05 9.32
N THR A 270 9.69 -1.10 8.75
CA THR A 270 9.48 -2.32 9.53
C THR A 270 10.76 -2.78 10.21
N ARG A 271 11.94 -2.55 9.58
CA ARG A 271 13.26 -2.79 10.14
C ARG A 271 13.48 -2.06 11.47
N LEU A 272 13.14 -0.78 11.54
CA LEU A 272 13.31 0.04 12.74
C LEU A 272 12.31 -0.31 13.85
N ASN A 273 11.25 -1.05 13.50
CA ASN A 273 10.21 -1.47 14.44
C ASN A 273 10.25 -2.97 14.78
N SER A 274 11.19 -3.72 14.21
CA SER A 274 11.28 -5.17 14.35
C SER A 274 12.55 -5.59 15.09
N SER A 275 12.40 -6.43 16.11
CA SER A 275 13.52 -7.13 16.78
C SER A 275 14.00 -8.37 16.00
N HIS A 276 13.38 -8.72 14.88
CA HIS A 276 13.77 -9.89 14.08
C HIS A 276 15.23 -9.86 13.60
N GLN A 277 15.81 -8.67 13.42
CA GLN A 277 17.16 -8.52 12.87
C GLN A 277 18.30 -8.75 13.87
N HIS A 278 18.04 -8.77 15.15
CA HIS A 278 19.12 -9.01 16.14
C HIS A 278 19.64 -10.45 16.14
N ARG A 279 18.93 -11.40 15.54
CA ARG A 279 19.35 -12.82 15.47
C ARG A 279 20.23 -13.19 14.27
N SER A 280 20.23 -12.42 13.20
CA SER A 280 21.01 -12.74 11.98
C SER A 280 22.45 -12.20 12.00
N ARG A 281 22.88 -11.51 13.03
CA ARG A 281 24.22 -10.89 13.16
C ARG A 281 25.10 -11.46 14.27
N MET A 282 24.79 -12.64 14.80
CA MET A 282 25.80 -13.34 15.60
C MET A 282 26.82 -13.95 14.66
N PRO A 283 28.11 -13.55 14.69
CA PRO A 283 29.14 -14.26 13.98
C PRO A 283 29.19 -15.69 14.56
N SER A 284 29.21 -16.70 13.68
CA SER A 284 29.54 -18.04 14.09
C SER A 284 30.94 -17.96 14.70
N SER A 285 31.05 -18.01 16.02
CA SER A 285 32.31 -18.19 16.69
C SER A 285 32.85 -19.55 16.29
N ALA A 286 34.04 -19.51 15.69
CA ALA A 286 34.87 -20.64 15.33
C ALA A 286 35.06 -21.65 16.46
#